data_6a8cb0f0175a5331ccfe292b20047c30
#
_entry.id   6a8cb0f0175a5331ccfe292b20047c30
#
_cell.length_a   1.000
_cell.length_b   1.000
_cell.length_c   1.000
_cell.angle_alpha   90.00
_cell.angle_beta   90.00
_cell.angle_gamma   90.00
#
_symmetry.space_group_name_H-M   'P 1'
#
loop_
_entity.id
_entity.type
_entity.pdbx_description
1 polymer ?
#
loop_
_entity_poly.entity_id
_entity_poly.type
_entity_poly.pdbx_seq_one_letter_code
_entity_poly.pdbx_strand_id
1 'polypeptide(L)'
;MSVIPALQALEEATAIVIPVYFQADSDPAFGYTLLGETVHAFVREVADPQAICLSVDGSPVGATVAARVAATYGVHVVNGAENQGKFGAAQQGVQAMLQEERWRYIALIDQDGDHFANELLTLLRAAEHVRATVATDKVLVLGSRLSRHRPLGFLRGEQEELANRLLLDALTYHAAVTNQPLRWQFANGLDDLPDFHSGYKLLTRTSAEAVFTGPRHLAGCSERAYYRHAVEAVITVEALLAGATFATASRRTYDEQPISIFASLNRAQLAADMIIWPCKRLDIPAAFMRQWMVNHISRLDLNTLVPQGREELDRVRQLVLQAWGDAADDLAPVCGPLFV
;
A
#
# COMPACT_ATOMS: atom_id res chain seq x y z
N MET A 1 27.83 -7.26 -1.59
CA MET A 1 27.69 -5.83 -1.24
C MET A 1 28.03 -5.59 0.21
N SER A 2 28.72 -4.50 0.51
CA SER A 2 28.93 -4.06 1.90
C SER A 2 27.59 -3.67 2.55
N VAL A 3 27.35 -4.07 3.78
CA VAL A 3 26.16 -3.68 4.57
C VAL A 3 26.30 -2.25 5.09
N ILE A 4 27.52 -1.74 5.19
CA ILE A 4 27.85 -0.45 5.81
C ILE A 4 27.08 0.74 5.18
N PRO A 5 27.02 0.91 3.84
CA PRO A 5 26.27 2.02 3.26
C PRO A 5 24.78 2.00 3.56
N ALA A 6 24.18 0.81 3.61
CA ALA A 6 22.76 0.67 3.94
C ALA A 6 22.48 0.94 5.43
N LEU A 7 23.39 0.57 6.33
CA LEU A 7 23.30 0.92 7.76
C LEU A 7 23.39 2.44 7.96
N GLN A 8 24.38 3.08 7.36
CA GLN A 8 24.49 4.53 7.43
C GLN A 8 23.26 5.24 6.83
N ALA A 9 22.73 4.73 5.72
CA ALA A 9 21.51 5.26 5.12
C ALA A 9 20.30 5.09 6.05
N LEU A 10 20.20 3.96 6.77
CA LEU A 10 19.15 3.73 7.76
C LEU A 10 19.23 4.72 8.91
N GLU A 11 20.41 4.85 9.49
CA GLU A 11 20.64 5.64 10.70
C GLU A 11 20.52 7.17 10.44
N GLU A 12 21.04 7.65 9.30
CA GLU A 12 21.28 9.08 9.08
C GLU A 12 20.43 9.72 7.97
N ALA A 13 19.86 8.92 7.06
CA ALA A 13 19.27 9.44 5.83
C ALA A 13 17.89 8.84 5.49
N THR A 14 17.27 8.10 6.40
CA THR A 14 15.95 7.49 6.20
C THR A 14 14.93 8.12 7.13
N ALA A 15 13.88 8.70 6.55
CA ALA A 15 12.70 9.10 7.30
C ALA A 15 11.66 7.97 7.28
N ILE A 16 10.97 7.80 8.39
CA ILE A 16 9.93 6.80 8.60
C ILE A 16 8.61 7.51 8.85
N VAL A 17 7.62 7.28 8.00
CA VAL A 17 6.30 7.91 8.14
C VAL A 17 5.28 6.85 8.52
N ILE A 18 4.58 7.08 9.62
CA ILE A 18 3.56 6.21 10.18
C ILE A 18 2.22 6.96 10.15
N PRO A 19 1.32 6.66 9.19
CA PRO A 19 -0.04 7.17 9.23
C PRO A 19 -0.77 6.66 10.48
N VAL A 20 -1.37 7.57 11.27
CA VAL A 20 -2.01 7.26 12.54
C VAL A 20 -3.50 7.58 12.48
N TYR A 21 -4.32 6.57 12.72
CA TYR A 21 -5.76 6.73 12.86
C TYR A 21 -6.32 5.76 13.90
N PHE A 22 -7.07 6.29 14.85
CA PHE A 22 -7.88 5.53 15.79
C PHE A 22 -9.33 6.03 15.71
N GLN A 23 -10.29 5.12 15.80
CA GLN A 23 -11.71 5.48 15.84
C GLN A 23 -12.02 6.27 17.12
N ALA A 24 -13.11 7.03 17.11
CA ALA A 24 -13.48 7.88 18.23
C ALA A 24 -13.79 7.10 19.53
N ASP A 25 -14.20 5.84 19.39
CA ASP A 25 -14.50 4.90 20.47
C ASP A 25 -13.33 3.97 20.82
N SER A 26 -12.18 4.15 20.18
CA SER A 26 -10.98 3.35 20.48
C SER A 26 -10.45 3.66 21.88
N ASP A 27 -9.98 2.63 22.60
CA ASP A 27 -9.28 2.82 23.87
C ASP A 27 -7.92 3.50 23.65
N PRO A 28 -7.70 4.73 24.19
CA PRO A 28 -6.42 5.42 24.04
C PRO A 28 -5.25 4.69 24.72
N ALA A 29 -5.49 3.86 25.75
CA ALA A 29 -4.44 3.09 26.40
C ALA A 29 -3.95 1.96 25.50
N PHE A 30 -4.86 1.24 24.86
CA PHE A 30 -4.53 0.25 23.85
C PHE A 30 -3.81 0.89 22.66
N GLY A 31 -4.32 2.01 22.14
CA GLY A 31 -3.68 2.75 21.06
C GLY A 31 -2.25 3.19 21.39
N TYR A 32 -2.02 3.66 22.62
CA TYR A 32 -0.70 4.04 23.11
C TYR A 32 0.26 2.84 23.14
N THR A 33 -0.19 1.70 23.64
CA THR A 33 0.63 0.48 23.69
C THR A 33 1.04 0.05 22.30
N LEU A 34 0.08 -0.09 21.39
CA LEU A 34 0.30 -0.57 20.02
C LEU A 34 1.23 0.35 19.22
N LEU A 35 0.90 1.65 19.17
CA LEU A 35 1.74 2.63 18.47
C LEU A 35 3.09 2.81 19.14
N GLY A 36 3.13 2.76 20.48
CA GLY A 36 4.35 2.87 21.28
C GLY A 36 5.31 1.72 21.03
N GLU A 37 4.82 0.49 20.94
CA GLU A 37 5.65 -0.69 20.60
C GLU A 37 6.20 -0.58 19.18
N THR A 38 5.37 -0.16 18.22
CA THR A 38 5.81 0.09 16.85
C THR A 38 6.93 1.13 16.82
N VAL A 39 6.71 2.31 17.42
CA VAL A 39 7.71 3.38 17.46
C VAL A 39 8.96 2.96 18.21
N HIS A 40 8.83 2.25 19.35
CA HIS A 40 9.96 1.75 20.11
C HIS A 40 10.89 0.87 19.27
N ALA A 41 10.32 0.00 18.43
CA ALA A 41 11.11 -0.84 17.56
C ALA A 41 11.90 -0.01 16.53
N PHE A 42 11.28 0.98 15.89
CA PHE A 42 11.94 1.79 14.87
C PHE A 42 12.91 2.84 15.42
N VAL A 43 12.68 3.39 16.60
CA VAL A 43 13.63 4.32 17.27
C VAL A 43 15.00 3.67 17.49
N ARG A 44 15.07 2.36 17.62
CA ARG A 44 16.33 1.62 17.78
C ARG A 44 17.13 1.45 16.49
N GLU A 45 16.51 1.69 15.36
CA GLU A 45 17.12 1.53 14.04
C GLU A 45 17.66 2.87 13.48
N VAL A 46 17.27 4.02 14.05
CA VAL A 46 17.64 5.34 13.58
C VAL A 46 18.52 6.08 14.59
N ALA A 47 19.42 6.94 14.12
CA ALA A 47 20.28 7.73 15.02
C ALA A 47 19.53 8.89 15.68
N ASP A 48 18.54 9.45 14.97
CA ASP A 48 17.74 10.59 15.42
C ASP A 48 16.26 10.20 15.47
N PRO A 49 15.59 10.18 16.63
CA PRO A 49 14.16 9.90 16.73
C PRO A 49 13.26 10.81 15.86
N GLN A 50 13.73 12.03 15.54
CA GLN A 50 13.03 12.96 14.64
C GLN A 50 12.95 12.44 13.19
N ALA A 51 13.67 11.36 12.85
CA ALA A 51 13.50 10.63 11.61
C ALA A 51 12.15 9.92 11.51
N ILE A 52 11.43 9.72 12.62
CA ILE A 52 10.12 9.06 12.67
C ILE A 52 9.03 10.11 12.78
N CYS A 53 8.11 10.13 11.81
CA CYS A 53 6.98 11.03 11.75
C CYS A 53 5.66 10.27 11.95
N LEU A 54 4.94 10.61 13.02
CA LEU A 54 3.57 10.17 13.26
C LEU A 54 2.64 11.15 12.56
N SER A 55 1.99 10.73 11.50
CA SER A 55 1.08 11.57 10.72
C SER A 55 -0.38 11.22 11.02
N VAL A 56 -1.04 12.05 11.81
CA VAL A 56 -2.40 11.80 12.31
C VAL A 56 -3.45 12.22 11.28
N ASP A 57 -4.36 11.31 10.94
CA ASP A 57 -5.44 11.48 9.96
C ASP A 57 -6.72 12.07 10.61
N GLY A 58 -6.64 13.28 11.14
CA GLY A 58 -7.82 13.98 11.69
C GLY A 58 -8.53 13.25 12.84
N SER A 59 -7.87 12.35 13.56
CA SER A 59 -8.41 11.58 14.67
C SER A 59 -8.08 12.24 16.01
N PRO A 60 -9.06 12.68 16.82
CA PRO A 60 -8.79 13.21 18.14
C PRO A 60 -8.11 12.20 19.07
N VAL A 61 -8.55 10.93 19.04
CA VAL A 61 -7.90 9.85 19.79
C VAL A 61 -6.48 9.63 19.27
N GLY A 62 -6.32 9.57 17.94
CA GLY A 62 -5.01 9.45 17.28
C GLY A 62 -4.06 10.58 17.66
N ALA A 63 -4.54 11.83 17.71
CA ALA A 63 -3.73 12.97 18.13
C ALA A 63 -3.26 12.85 19.58
N THR A 64 -4.14 12.44 20.49
CA THR A 64 -3.81 12.23 21.90
C THR A 64 -2.78 11.12 22.08
N VAL A 65 -2.97 10.00 21.37
CA VAL A 65 -2.04 8.85 21.41
C VAL A 65 -0.67 9.23 20.82
N ALA A 66 -0.65 9.85 19.62
CA ALA A 66 0.57 10.28 18.97
C ALA A 66 1.37 11.29 19.79
N ALA A 67 0.70 12.29 20.41
CA ALA A 67 1.36 13.25 21.28
C ALA A 67 2.03 12.59 22.49
N ARG A 68 1.35 11.59 23.11
CA ARG A 68 1.92 10.84 24.24
C ARG A 68 3.11 9.97 23.82
N VAL A 69 3.02 9.29 22.68
CA VAL A 69 4.12 8.49 22.11
C VAL A 69 5.32 9.41 21.79
N ALA A 70 5.06 10.56 21.16
CA ALA A 70 6.11 11.53 20.84
C ALA A 70 6.81 12.09 22.08
N ALA A 71 6.06 12.37 23.15
CA ALA A 71 6.63 12.80 24.42
C ALA A 71 7.55 11.73 25.04
N THR A 72 7.27 10.44 24.80
CA THR A 72 8.05 9.32 25.32
C THR A 72 9.32 9.06 24.51
N TYR A 73 9.22 9.12 23.19
CA TYR A 73 10.29 8.68 22.27
C TYR A 73 11.00 9.82 21.52
N GLY A 74 10.51 11.04 21.62
CA GLY A 74 11.11 12.21 20.95
C GLY A 74 10.88 12.27 19.43
N VAL A 75 9.85 11.57 18.92
CA VAL A 75 9.53 11.50 17.50
C VAL A 75 8.73 12.71 17.02
N HIS A 76 8.75 12.97 15.69
CA HIS A 76 8.00 14.05 15.08
C HIS A 76 6.50 13.73 14.98
N VAL A 77 5.63 14.73 15.12
CA VAL A 77 4.17 14.58 14.95
C VAL A 77 3.61 15.63 14.03
N VAL A 78 2.79 15.21 13.08
CA VAL A 78 2.02 16.08 12.20
C VAL A 78 0.54 15.74 12.35
N ASN A 79 -0.31 16.74 12.57
CA ASN A 79 -1.74 16.54 12.77
C ASN A 79 -2.53 17.05 11.56
N GLY A 80 -3.28 16.19 10.91
CA GLY A 80 -4.26 16.55 9.90
C GLY A 80 -5.50 17.18 10.54
N ALA A 81 -6.06 18.19 9.89
CA ALA A 81 -7.29 18.84 10.36
C ALA A 81 -8.52 17.94 10.21
N GLU A 82 -8.52 17.10 9.17
CA GLU A 82 -9.65 16.24 8.80
C GLU A 82 -9.15 14.83 8.44
N ASN A 83 -10.04 13.84 8.62
CA ASN A 83 -9.78 12.47 8.20
C ASN A 83 -9.91 12.34 6.67
N GLN A 84 -8.79 12.40 5.98
CA GLN A 84 -8.71 12.21 4.52
C GLN A 84 -8.51 10.74 4.11
N GLY A 85 -8.02 9.89 5.01
CA GLY A 85 -7.67 8.50 4.76
C GLY A 85 -6.16 8.27 4.75
N LYS A 86 -5.77 6.99 4.72
CA LYS A 86 -4.37 6.56 4.86
C LYS A 86 -3.41 7.27 3.89
N PHE A 87 -3.81 7.47 2.61
CA PHE A 87 -2.96 8.19 1.66
C PHE A 87 -2.79 9.66 2.03
N GLY A 88 -3.86 10.34 2.49
CA GLY A 88 -3.77 11.73 2.93
C GLY A 88 -2.83 11.89 4.13
N ALA A 89 -2.93 11.01 5.12
CA ALA A 89 -2.00 10.99 6.24
C ALA A 89 -0.56 10.69 5.79
N ALA A 90 -0.36 9.69 4.94
CA ALA A 90 0.97 9.39 4.38
C ALA A 90 1.54 10.60 3.63
N GLN A 91 0.73 11.25 2.78
CA GLN A 91 1.11 12.44 2.02
C GLN A 91 1.56 13.58 2.93
N GLN A 92 0.78 13.88 3.95
CA GLN A 92 1.09 14.93 4.92
C GLN A 92 2.40 14.66 5.67
N GLY A 93 2.59 13.44 6.17
CA GLY A 93 3.81 13.04 6.86
C GLY A 93 5.03 13.08 5.94
N VAL A 94 4.92 12.53 4.72
CA VAL A 94 6.01 12.56 3.74
C VAL A 94 6.38 13.99 3.36
N GLN A 95 5.40 14.85 3.10
CA GLN A 95 5.67 16.26 2.77
C GLN A 95 6.38 17.01 3.90
N ALA A 96 6.04 16.72 5.16
CA ALA A 96 6.74 17.28 6.31
C ALA A 96 8.20 16.82 6.36
N MET A 97 8.46 15.52 6.17
CA MET A 97 9.82 14.98 6.18
C MET A 97 10.65 15.48 5.01
N LEU A 98 10.06 15.69 3.84
CA LEU A 98 10.75 16.21 2.66
C LEU A 98 11.21 17.68 2.81
N GLN A 99 10.81 18.42 3.85
CA GLN A 99 11.37 19.75 4.14
C GLN A 99 12.85 19.70 4.54
N GLU A 100 13.33 18.56 5.01
CA GLU A 100 14.73 18.35 5.34
C GLU A 100 15.45 17.59 4.23
N GLU A 101 16.50 18.19 3.67
CA GLU A 101 17.26 17.61 2.55
C GLU A 101 18.05 16.35 2.94
N ARG A 102 18.31 16.14 4.25
CA ARG A 102 19.05 14.96 4.73
C ARG A 102 18.33 13.64 4.43
N TRP A 103 16.99 13.64 4.32
CA TRP A 103 16.23 12.42 4.07
C TRP A 103 16.31 12.01 2.60
N ARG A 104 17.13 11.00 2.32
CA ARG A 104 17.29 10.40 0.98
C ARG A 104 16.31 9.25 0.72
N TYR A 105 15.79 8.68 1.77
CA TYR A 105 14.81 7.57 1.75
C TYR A 105 13.61 7.90 2.61
N ILE A 106 12.44 7.49 2.14
CA ILE A 106 11.18 7.57 2.89
C ILE A 106 10.60 6.16 3.01
N ALA A 107 10.46 5.68 4.22
CA ALA A 107 9.80 4.43 4.54
C ALA A 107 8.36 4.69 5.01
N LEU A 108 7.40 3.94 4.48
CA LEU A 108 6.01 3.95 4.92
C LEU A 108 5.76 2.71 5.77
N ILE A 109 5.23 2.92 6.97
CA ILE A 109 5.04 1.90 7.99
C ILE A 109 3.60 1.98 8.51
N ASP A 110 2.95 0.83 8.70
CA ASP A 110 1.64 0.79 9.35
C ASP A 110 1.79 0.90 10.88
N GLN A 111 0.76 1.46 11.53
CA GLN A 111 0.78 1.75 12.97
C GLN A 111 0.62 0.50 13.85
N ASP A 112 0.28 -0.65 13.27
CA ASP A 112 -0.15 -1.87 13.96
C ASP A 112 0.98 -2.85 14.32
N GLY A 113 2.25 -2.48 14.04
CA GLY A 113 3.42 -3.29 14.36
C GLY A 113 3.69 -4.45 13.40
N ASP A 114 2.85 -4.67 12.37
CA ASP A 114 3.06 -5.76 11.40
C ASP A 114 4.27 -5.52 10.46
N HIS A 115 4.85 -4.33 10.49
CA HIS A 115 6.09 -4.01 9.79
C HIS A 115 7.28 -4.07 10.76
N PHE A 116 8.07 -5.14 10.68
CA PHE A 116 9.20 -5.33 11.60
C PHE A 116 10.36 -4.38 11.28
N ALA A 117 10.82 -3.67 12.30
CA ALA A 117 11.82 -2.61 12.14
C ALA A 117 13.15 -3.13 11.57
N ASN A 118 13.60 -4.31 12.00
CA ASN A 118 14.83 -4.94 11.50
C ASN A 118 14.80 -5.32 10.01
N GLU A 119 13.62 -5.39 9.39
CA GLU A 119 13.48 -5.66 7.96
C GLU A 119 13.71 -4.41 7.09
N LEU A 120 13.64 -3.20 7.68
CA LEU A 120 13.90 -1.95 6.96
C LEU A 120 15.30 -1.91 6.36
N LEU A 121 16.29 -2.45 7.05
CA LEU A 121 17.65 -2.59 6.52
C LEU A 121 17.69 -3.44 5.24
N THR A 122 16.84 -4.46 5.14
CA THR A 122 16.77 -5.30 3.93
C THR A 122 16.18 -4.52 2.75
N LEU A 123 15.15 -3.70 2.98
CA LEU A 123 14.59 -2.82 1.95
C LEU A 123 15.64 -1.80 1.48
N LEU A 124 16.37 -1.19 2.40
CA LEU A 124 17.45 -0.25 2.09
C LEU A 124 18.57 -0.89 1.29
N ARG A 125 18.99 -2.11 1.66
CA ARG A 125 19.98 -2.86 0.89
C ARG A 125 19.52 -3.11 -0.55
N ALA A 126 18.25 -3.43 -0.73
CA ALA A 126 17.67 -3.58 -2.07
C ALA A 126 17.68 -2.24 -2.83
N ALA A 127 17.27 -1.13 -2.20
CA ALA A 127 17.31 0.19 -2.82
C ALA A 127 18.72 0.62 -3.23
N GLU A 128 19.71 0.47 -2.36
CA GLU A 128 21.11 0.80 -2.65
C GLU A 128 21.68 -0.10 -3.75
N HIS A 129 21.28 -1.37 -3.80
CA HIS A 129 21.66 -2.27 -4.89
C HIS A 129 21.12 -1.79 -6.23
N VAL A 130 19.84 -1.47 -6.29
CA VAL A 130 19.21 -0.96 -7.53
C VAL A 130 19.90 0.33 -7.97
N ARG A 131 20.07 1.29 -7.06
CA ARG A 131 20.72 2.58 -7.37
C ARG A 131 22.12 2.40 -7.95
N ALA A 132 22.92 1.53 -7.33
CA ALA A 132 24.27 1.26 -7.80
C ALA A 132 24.32 0.50 -9.14
N THR A 133 23.36 -0.39 -9.40
CA THR A 133 23.36 -1.25 -10.60
C THR A 133 22.88 -0.53 -11.84
N VAL A 134 21.84 0.30 -11.74
CA VAL A 134 21.22 0.98 -12.89
C VAL A 134 21.41 2.51 -12.87
N ALA A 135 22.24 3.01 -11.97
CA ALA A 135 22.58 4.44 -11.83
C ALA A 135 21.32 5.35 -11.81
N THR A 136 20.34 4.98 -11.00
CA THR A 136 19.08 5.72 -10.84
C THR A 136 18.90 6.23 -9.42
N ASP A 137 18.26 7.37 -9.27
CA ASP A 137 17.79 7.91 -7.99
C ASP A 137 16.27 7.71 -7.78
N LYS A 138 15.60 7.05 -8.72
CA LYS A 138 14.19 6.73 -8.66
C LYS A 138 14.00 5.24 -8.39
N VAL A 139 13.73 4.89 -7.12
CA VAL A 139 13.53 3.50 -6.69
C VAL A 139 12.30 3.40 -5.79
N LEU A 140 11.52 2.34 -5.99
CA LEU A 140 10.50 1.86 -5.08
C LEU A 140 10.83 0.43 -4.69
N VAL A 141 10.95 0.16 -3.39
CA VAL A 141 11.10 -1.20 -2.84
C VAL A 141 9.85 -1.56 -2.06
N LEU A 142 9.27 -2.71 -2.36
CA LEU A 142 8.17 -3.30 -1.60
C LEU A 142 8.68 -4.36 -0.62
N GLY A 143 8.23 -4.29 0.62
CA GLY A 143 8.30 -5.39 1.57
C GLY A 143 7.22 -6.42 1.22
N SER A 144 7.56 -7.43 0.42
CA SER A 144 6.63 -8.47 -0.03
C SER A 144 6.38 -9.49 1.07
N ARG A 145 5.11 -9.69 1.46
CA ARG A 145 4.73 -10.66 2.50
C ARG A 145 4.99 -12.09 2.03
N LEU A 146 5.60 -12.90 2.87
CA LEU A 146 5.80 -14.34 2.61
C LEU A 146 4.49 -15.11 2.46
N SER A 147 3.43 -14.64 3.10
CA SER A 147 2.06 -15.14 2.93
C SER A 147 1.08 -13.99 3.13
N ARG A 148 0.17 -13.81 2.19
CA ARG A 148 -0.95 -12.86 2.31
C ARG A 148 -2.09 -13.44 3.14
N HIS A 149 -2.32 -14.75 3.03
CA HIS A 149 -3.43 -15.43 3.71
C HIS A 149 -3.24 -15.54 5.22
N ARG A 150 -2.00 -15.68 5.69
CA ARG A 150 -1.70 -15.88 7.10
C ARG A 150 -2.19 -14.71 7.97
N PRO A 151 -1.82 -13.43 7.71
CA PRO A 151 -2.30 -12.31 8.51
C PRO A 151 -3.72 -11.85 8.16
N LEU A 152 -4.19 -12.11 6.93
CA LEU A 152 -5.44 -11.55 6.41
C LEU A 152 -6.62 -12.53 6.45
N GLY A 153 -6.35 -13.81 6.63
CA GLY A 153 -7.30 -14.88 6.42
C GLY A 153 -7.58 -15.17 4.95
N PHE A 154 -8.36 -16.22 4.68
CA PHE A 154 -8.58 -16.73 3.33
C PHE A 154 -9.20 -15.70 2.39
N LEU A 155 -10.37 -15.16 2.73
CA LEU A 155 -11.13 -14.28 1.82
C LEU A 155 -10.36 -13.01 1.44
N ARG A 156 -9.85 -12.29 2.43
CA ARG A 156 -9.10 -11.06 2.18
C ARG A 156 -7.78 -11.34 1.47
N GLY A 157 -7.10 -12.44 1.81
CA GLY A 157 -5.89 -12.89 1.12
C GLY A 157 -6.13 -13.13 -0.37
N GLU A 158 -7.21 -13.85 -0.73
CA GLU A 158 -7.61 -14.08 -2.12
C GLU A 158 -7.98 -12.78 -2.86
N GLN A 159 -8.69 -11.87 -2.19
CA GLN A 159 -9.06 -10.58 -2.79
C GLN A 159 -7.82 -9.71 -3.09
N GLU A 160 -6.88 -9.63 -2.15
CA GLU A 160 -5.64 -8.88 -2.37
C GLU A 160 -4.74 -9.54 -3.43
N GLU A 161 -4.69 -10.87 -3.48
CA GLU A 161 -3.95 -11.57 -4.52
C GLU A 161 -4.54 -11.33 -5.91
N LEU A 162 -5.86 -11.33 -6.02
CA LEU A 162 -6.56 -11.02 -7.27
C LEU A 162 -6.31 -9.56 -7.70
N ALA A 163 -6.36 -8.61 -6.76
CA ALA A 163 -6.04 -7.22 -7.03
C ALA A 163 -4.59 -7.01 -7.47
N ASN A 164 -3.64 -7.72 -6.86
CA ASN A 164 -2.23 -7.72 -7.27
C ASN A 164 -2.07 -8.25 -8.71
N ARG A 165 -2.74 -9.33 -9.06
CA ARG A 165 -2.70 -9.90 -10.41
C ARG A 165 -3.27 -8.95 -11.45
N LEU A 166 -4.43 -8.36 -11.16
CA LEU A 166 -5.01 -7.39 -12.07
C LEU A 166 -4.10 -6.17 -12.27
N LEU A 167 -3.49 -5.68 -11.19
CA LEU A 167 -2.56 -4.56 -11.28
C LEU A 167 -1.32 -4.91 -12.11
N LEU A 168 -0.78 -6.14 -11.97
CA LEU A 168 0.32 -6.62 -12.79
C LEU A 168 -0.06 -6.67 -14.28
N ASP A 169 -1.22 -7.24 -14.59
CA ASP A 169 -1.71 -7.36 -15.97
C ASP A 169 -2.01 -5.98 -16.57
N ALA A 170 -2.60 -5.06 -15.77
CA ALA A 170 -2.88 -3.69 -16.21
C ALA A 170 -1.59 -2.89 -16.48
N LEU A 171 -0.60 -2.98 -15.61
CA LEU A 171 0.71 -2.35 -15.79
C LEU A 171 1.42 -2.91 -17.04
N THR A 172 1.37 -4.22 -17.24
CA THR A 172 1.96 -4.88 -18.41
C THR A 172 1.28 -4.43 -19.70
N TYR A 173 -0.06 -4.38 -19.71
CA TYR A 173 -0.84 -3.88 -20.85
C TYR A 173 -0.48 -2.42 -21.14
N HIS A 174 -0.52 -1.55 -20.13
CA HIS A 174 -0.19 -0.14 -20.26
C HIS A 174 1.22 0.06 -20.85
N ALA A 175 2.21 -0.66 -20.32
CA ALA A 175 3.57 -0.60 -20.80
C ALA A 175 3.70 -1.01 -22.28
N ALA A 176 2.98 -2.04 -22.69
CA ALA A 176 2.97 -2.52 -24.07
C ALA A 176 2.32 -1.48 -25.02
N VAL A 177 1.18 -0.89 -24.63
CA VAL A 177 0.45 0.08 -25.45
C VAL A 177 1.19 1.41 -25.57
N THR A 178 1.79 1.87 -24.46
CA THR A 178 2.53 3.15 -24.44
C THR A 178 3.98 3.03 -24.91
N ASN A 179 4.45 1.81 -25.14
CA ASN A 179 5.87 1.50 -25.43
C ASN A 179 6.83 2.04 -24.35
N GLN A 180 6.36 2.03 -23.10
CA GLN A 180 7.15 2.42 -21.93
C GLN A 180 7.44 1.19 -21.07
N PRO A 181 8.64 0.58 -21.20
CA PRO A 181 8.96 -0.65 -20.49
C PRO A 181 9.00 -0.41 -18.98
N LEU A 182 8.39 -1.31 -18.24
CA LEU A 182 8.47 -1.35 -16.78
C LEU A 182 9.89 -1.74 -16.34
N ARG A 183 10.35 -1.09 -15.28
CA ARG A 183 11.68 -1.29 -14.71
C ARG A 183 11.60 -2.15 -13.45
N TRP A 184 11.33 -3.45 -13.62
CA TRP A 184 11.17 -4.38 -12.50
C TRP A 184 12.07 -5.62 -12.55
N GLN A 185 13.22 -5.50 -13.19
CA GLN A 185 14.25 -6.53 -13.20
C GLN A 185 14.78 -6.92 -11.81
N PHE A 186 14.44 -6.17 -10.77
CA PHE A 186 14.78 -6.45 -9.37
C PHE A 186 13.58 -6.91 -8.53
N ALA A 187 12.41 -7.10 -9.14
CA ALA A 187 11.33 -7.85 -8.50
C ALA A 187 11.75 -9.32 -8.39
N ASN A 188 11.47 -9.94 -7.24
CA ASN A 188 11.79 -11.36 -7.07
C ASN A 188 10.97 -12.18 -8.06
N GLY A 189 11.66 -12.69 -9.08
CA GLY A 189 11.06 -13.43 -10.18
C GLY A 189 10.69 -14.88 -9.87
N LEU A 190 10.77 -15.31 -8.61
CA LEU A 190 10.35 -16.66 -8.20
C LEU A 190 8.87 -16.72 -7.79
N ASP A 191 8.33 -15.61 -7.33
CA ASP A 191 6.90 -15.47 -7.07
C ASP A 191 6.30 -14.72 -8.26
N ASP A 192 5.42 -15.36 -8.99
CA ASP A 192 4.79 -14.83 -10.20
C ASP A 192 4.02 -13.53 -9.98
N LEU A 193 3.89 -13.06 -8.73
CA LEU A 193 3.01 -11.97 -8.38
C LEU A 193 3.58 -11.07 -7.28
N PRO A 194 4.05 -9.85 -7.62
CA PRO A 194 4.44 -8.86 -6.62
C PRO A 194 3.30 -8.51 -5.66
N ASP A 195 3.63 -8.30 -4.39
CA ASP A 195 2.66 -7.92 -3.36
C ASP A 195 2.43 -6.40 -3.34
N PHE A 196 1.84 -5.86 -4.41
CA PHE A 196 1.64 -4.41 -4.59
C PHE A 196 0.84 -3.76 -3.45
N HIS A 197 -0.03 -4.54 -2.78
CA HIS A 197 -0.87 -4.07 -1.69
C HIS A 197 -0.21 -4.18 -0.31
N SER A 198 1.08 -4.58 -0.23
CA SER A 198 1.82 -4.46 1.01
C SER A 198 2.01 -3.00 1.42
N GLY A 199 1.68 -2.66 2.67
CA GLY A 199 1.87 -1.32 3.24
C GLY A 199 3.33 -0.94 3.43
N TYR A 200 4.24 -1.92 3.60
CA TYR A 200 5.66 -1.66 3.83
C TYR A 200 6.37 -1.27 2.54
N LYS A 201 6.63 0.00 2.37
CA LYS A 201 7.25 0.56 1.17
C LYS A 201 8.43 1.45 1.53
N LEU A 202 9.50 1.36 0.75
CA LEU A 202 10.63 2.27 0.79
C LEU A 202 10.77 2.96 -0.56
N LEU A 203 10.76 4.28 -0.54
CA LEU A 203 10.99 5.12 -1.72
C LEU A 203 12.29 5.90 -1.55
N THR A 204 13.03 6.09 -2.63
CA THR A 204 14.02 7.16 -2.67
C THR A 204 13.32 8.51 -2.62
N ARG A 205 14.02 9.57 -2.17
CA ARG A 205 13.48 10.93 -2.10
C ARG A 205 12.79 11.34 -3.40
N THR A 206 13.45 11.19 -4.54
CA THR A 206 12.89 11.57 -5.86
C THR A 206 11.61 10.81 -6.20
N SER A 207 11.52 9.52 -5.84
CA SER A 207 10.28 8.76 -6.00
C SER A 207 9.18 9.23 -5.04
N ALA A 208 9.52 9.54 -3.79
CA ALA A 208 8.57 10.06 -2.80
C ALA A 208 8.04 11.44 -3.21
N GLU A 209 8.90 12.34 -3.69
CA GLU A 209 8.51 13.64 -4.24
C GLU A 209 7.50 13.47 -5.40
N ALA A 210 7.78 12.59 -6.36
CA ALA A 210 6.89 12.36 -7.49
C ALA A 210 5.49 11.88 -7.05
N VAL A 211 5.41 11.00 -6.04
CA VAL A 211 4.15 10.43 -5.54
C VAL A 211 3.39 11.41 -4.66
N PHE A 212 4.06 12.08 -3.71
CA PHE A 212 3.39 12.78 -2.61
C PHE A 212 3.33 14.30 -2.78
N THR A 213 4.14 14.87 -3.70
CA THR A 213 4.10 16.30 -4.02
C THR A 213 3.63 16.59 -5.44
N GLY A 214 3.52 15.55 -6.27
CA GLY A 214 3.01 15.64 -7.63
C GLY A 214 1.50 15.95 -7.70
N PRO A 215 0.95 16.15 -8.90
CA PRO A 215 -0.47 16.40 -9.09
C PRO A 215 -1.29 15.17 -8.70
N ARG A 216 -2.47 15.42 -8.12
CA ARG A 216 -3.43 14.38 -7.76
C ARG A 216 -4.16 13.86 -9.00
N HIS A 217 -4.11 12.56 -9.23
CA HIS A 217 -4.77 11.89 -10.35
C HIS A 217 -5.93 11.02 -9.88
N LEU A 218 -7.15 11.57 -9.80
CA LEU A 218 -8.34 10.80 -9.40
C LEU A 218 -8.79 9.79 -10.48
N ALA A 219 -8.37 9.95 -11.72
CA ALA A 219 -8.71 9.05 -12.83
C ALA A 219 -10.23 8.85 -13.01
N GLY A 220 -11.04 9.86 -12.67
CA GLY A 220 -12.50 9.77 -12.70
C GLY A 220 -13.13 9.02 -11.51
N CYS A 221 -12.33 8.58 -10.54
CA CYS A 221 -12.79 7.96 -9.31
C CYS A 221 -13.07 9.00 -8.21
N SER A 222 -13.75 8.56 -7.15
CA SER A 222 -13.99 9.40 -5.98
C SER A 222 -12.70 9.66 -5.18
N GLU A 223 -12.68 10.74 -4.40
CA GLU A 223 -11.61 10.97 -3.42
C GLU A 223 -11.47 9.83 -2.41
N ARG A 224 -12.60 9.21 -2.03
CA ARG A 224 -12.60 8.05 -1.14
C ARG A 224 -11.84 6.86 -1.75
N ALA A 225 -12.05 6.58 -3.04
CA ALA A 225 -11.31 5.54 -3.74
C ALA A 225 -9.80 5.83 -3.71
N TYR A 226 -9.42 7.05 -4.03
CA TYR A 226 -8.02 7.48 -4.08
C TYR A 226 -7.34 7.50 -2.72
N TYR A 227 -7.94 8.18 -1.74
CA TYR A 227 -7.29 8.42 -0.44
C TYR A 227 -7.42 7.28 0.57
N ARG A 228 -8.40 6.36 0.39
CA ARG A 228 -8.72 5.32 1.39
C ARG A 228 -8.61 3.91 0.89
N HIS A 229 -9.11 3.62 -0.33
CA HIS A 229 -9.27 2.26 -0.80
C HIS A 229 -8.11 1.79 -1.68
N ALA A 230 -7.63 2.63 -2.59
CA ALA A 230 -6.57 2.29 -3.54
C ALA A 230 -5.16 2.74 -3.11
N VAL A 231 -4.95 3.11 -1.86
CA VAL A 231 -3.72 3.74 -1.34
C VAL A 231 -2.45 3.06 -1.81
N GLU A 232 -2.38 1.75 -1.65
CA GLU A 232 -1.18 0.98 -1.98
C GLU A 232 -0.93 0.94 -3.49
N ALA A 233 -2.02 0.86 -4.28
CA ALA A 233 -1.96 0.95 -5.74
C ALA A 233 -1.58 2.36 -6.19
N VAL A 234 -2.09 3.42 -5.53
CA VAL A 234 -1.73 4.82 -5.83
C VAL A 234 -0.21 5.02 -5.71
N ILE A 235 0.36 4.65 -4.57
CA ILE A 235 1.80 4.82 -4.32
C ILE A 235 2.61 4.06 -5.38
N THR A 236 2.21 2.83 -5.66
CA THR A 236 2.95 1.96 -6.59
C THR A 236 2.84 2.46 -8.04
N VAL A 237 1.63 2.74 -8.51
CA VAL A 237 1.37 3.17 -9.89
C VAL A 237 2.01 4.53 -10.17
N GLU A 238 1.84 5.51 -9.29
CA GLU A 238 2.42 6.84 -9.48
C GLU A 238 3.95 6.80 -9.45
N ALA A 239 4.57 5.99 -8.59
CA ALA A 239 6.02 5.81 -8.59
C ALA A 239 6.51 5.18 -9.91
N LEU A 240 5.84 4.14 -10.41
CA LEU A 240 6.19 3.48 -11.66
C LEU A 240 6.01 4.39 -12.87
N LEU A 241 4.91 5.14 -12.95
CA LEU A 241 4.67 6.12 -14.01
C LEU A 241 5.68 7.27 -13.97
N ALA A 242 6.19 7.63 -12.79
CA ALA A 242 7.29 8.58 -12.64
C ALA A 242 8.66 7.99 -13.03
N GLY A 243 8.73 6.73 -13.45
CA GLY A 243 9.92 6.04 -13.92
C GLY A 243 10.76 5.40 -12.81
N ALA A 244 10.16 5.09 -11.65
CA ALA A 244 10.87 4.38 -10.60
C ALA A 244 11.23 2.96 -11.04
N THR A 245 12.44 2.51 -10.68
CA THR A 245 12.84 1.12 -10.77
C THR A 245 12.26 0.38 -9.57
N PHE A 246 11.53 -0.69 -9.84
CA PHE A 246 10.82 -1.48 -8.86
C PHE A 246 11.66 -2.66 -8.37
N ALA A 247 11.67 -2.84 -7.06
CA ALA A 247 12.30 -3.98 -6.41
C ALA A 247 11.40 -4.53 -5.30
N THR A 248 11.63 -5.77 -4.92
CA THR A 248 10.96 -6.41 -3.79
C THR A 248 11.97 -6.99 -2.81
N ALA A 249 11.61 -7.00 -1.54
CA ALA A 249 12.30 -7.71 -0.48
C ALA A 249 11.28 -8.50 0.34
N SER A 250 11.53 -9.79 0.56
CA SER A 250 10.61 -10.61 1.35
C SER A 250 10.58 -10.14 2.81
N ARG A 251 9.37 -10.08 3.38
CA ARG A 251 9.14 -9.75 4.78
C ARG A 251 8.23 -10.74 5.47
N ARG A 252 8.31 -10.79 6.78
CA ARG A 252 7.38 -11.53 7.64
C ARG A 252 6.21 -10.65 8.06
N THR A 253 5.20 -11.29 8.62
CA THR A 253 4.01 -10.68 9.20
C THR A 253 3.65 -11.39 10.48
N TYR A 254 2.81 -10.77 11.32
CA TYR A 254 2.11 -11.50 12.36
C TYR A 254 1.13 -12.52 11.77
N ASP A 255 0.65 -13.43 12.60
CA ASP A 255 -0.37 -14.41 12.21
C ASP A 255 -1.77 -13.79 12.08
N GLU A 256 -2.00 -12.68 12.82
CA GLU A 256 -3.23 -11.89 12.79
C GLU A 256 -2.88 -10.41 12.89
N GLN A 257 -3.66 -9.56 12.23
CA GLN A 257 -3.51 -8.11 12.38
C GLN A 257 -4.11 -7.66 13.73
N PRO A 258 -3.37 -6.95 14.59
CA PRO A 258 -3.86 -6.49 15.89
C PRO A 258 -5.05 -5.52 15.79
N ILE A 259 -5.11 -4.75 14.71
CA ILE A 259 -6.23 -3.86 14.38
C ILE A 259 -6.65 -4.07 12.94
N SER A 260 -7.93 -4.26 12.70
CA SER A 260 -8.50 -4.24 11.35
C SER A 260 -9.86 -3.57 11.37
N ILE A 261 -10.01 -2.51 10.56
CA ILE A 261 -11.31 -1.88 10.29
C ILE A 261 -12.03 -2.53 9.10
N PHE A 262 -11.46 -3.58 8.51
CA PHE A 262 -11.97 -4.20 7.29
C PHE A 262 -13.43 -4.68 7.44
N ALA A 263 -13.79 -5.23 8.60
CA ALA A 263 -15.15 -5.72 8.86
C ALA A 263 -16.20 -4.58 8.92
N SER A 264 -15.81 -3.35 9.25
CA SER A 264 -16.69 -2.19 9.32
C SER A 264 -16.84 -1.44 7.99
N LEU A 265 -16.06 -1.81 6.97
CA LEU A 265 -16.09 -1.17 5.65
C LEU A 265 -17.12 -1.83 4.72
N ASN A 266 -17.58 -1.07 3.73
CA ASN A 266 -18.27 -1.65 2.59
C ASN A 266 -17.24 -2.43 1.73
N ARG A 267 -17.11 -3.73 1.98
CA ARG A 267 -16.08 -4.58 1.39
C ARG A 267 -16.17 -4.63 -0.13
N ALA A 268 -17.39 -4.70 -0.68
CA ALA A 268 -17.57 -4.70 -2.13
C ALA A 268 -17.07 -3.40 -2.78
N GLN A 269 -17.35 -2.25 -2.17
CA GLN A 269 -16.86 -0.96 -2.68
C GLN A 269 -15.34 -0.85 -2.53
N LEU A 270 -14.78 -1.31 -1.40
CA LEU A 270 -13.33 -1.34 -1.18
C LEU A 270 -12.62 -2.18 -2.26
N ALA A 271 -13.08 -3.42 -2.45
CA ALA A 271 -12.51 -4.32 -3.44
C ALA A 271 -12.64 -3.78 -4.87
N ALA A 272 -13.80 -3.18 -5.21
CA ALA A 272 -14.00 -2.55 -6.50
C ALA A 272 -13.06 -1.36 -6.71
N ASP A 273 -12.90 -0.46 -5.73
CA ASP A 273 -12.04 0.72 -5.84
C ASP A 273 -10.55 0.37 -5.96
N MET A 274 -10.09 -0.70 -5.29
CA MET A 274 -8.74 -1.24 -5.45
C MET A 274 -8.45 -1.69 -6.89
N ILE A 275 -9.47 -2.09 -7.62
CA ILE A 275 -9.42 -2.51 -9.03
C ILE A 275 -9.62 -1.31 -9.96
N ILE A 276 -10.65 -0.50 -9.71
CA ILE A 276 -11.11 0.54 -10.64
C ILE A 276 -10.05 1.64 -10.77
N TRP A 277 -9.56 2.17 -9.64
CA TRP A 277 -8.66 3.31 -9.69
C TRP A 277 -7.38 3.02 -10.51
N PRO A 278 -6.59 1.95 -10.24
CA PRO A 278 -5.37 1.71 -11.00
C PRO A 278 -5.63 1.44 -12.48
N CYS A 279 -6.71 0.72 -12.81
CA CYS A 279 -7.05 0.45 -14.20
C CYS A 279 -7.48 1.70 -14.95
N LYS A 280 -8.26 2.60 -14.32
CA LYS A 280 -8.58 3.90 -14.88
C LYS A 280 -7.35 4.80 -15.04
N ARG A 281 -6.47 4.79 -14.07
CA ARG A 281 -5.23 5.58 -14.10
C ARG A 281 -4.26 5.14 -15.20
N LEU A 282 -4.31 3.86 -15.55
CA LEU A 282 -3.50 3.24 -16.61
C LEU A 282 -4.22 3.20 -17.98
N ASP A 283 -5.37 3.86 -18.10
CA ASP A 283 -6.19 3.90 -19.33
C ASP A 283 -6.56 2.51 -19.87
N ILE A 284 -6.86 1.56 -18.96
CA ILE A 284 -7.24 0.19 -19.32
C ILE A 284 -8.64 0.22 -19.99
N PRO A 285 -8.80 -0.34 -21.20
CA PRO A 285 -10.07 -0.31 -21.90
C PRO A 285 -11.11 -1.28 -21.33
N ALA A 286 -12.40 -0.98 -21.53
CA ALA A 286 -13.52 -1.83 -21.08
C ALA A 286 -13.39 -3.29 -21.57
N ALA A 287 -12.98 -3.48 -22.83
CA ALA A 287 -12.79 -4.82 -23.39
C ALA A 287 -11.78 -5.66 -22.62
N PHE A 288 -10.66 -5.05 -22.17
CA PHE A 288 -9.67 -5.72 -21.32
C PHE A 288 -10.30 -6.13 -19.97
N MET A 289 -11.02 -5.21 -19.33
CA MET A 289 -11.64 -5.47 -18.03
C MET A 289 -12.66 -6.62 -18.09
N ARG A 290 -13.51 -6.63 -19.12
CA ARG A 290 -14.47 -7.72 -19.34
C ARG A 290 -13.76 -9.06 -19.55
N GLN A 291 -12.77 -9.10 -20.43
CA GLN A 291 -12.02 -10.32 -20.72
C GLN A 291 -11.26 -10.82 -19.47
N TRP A 292 -10.67 -9.87 -18.73
CA TRP A 292 -9.97 -10.22 -17.50
C TRP A 292 -10.90 -10.86 -16.47
N MET A 293 -12.10 -10.29 -16.26
CA MET A 293 -13.11 -10.83 -15.36
C MET A 293 -13.56 -12.25 -15.78
N VAL A 294 -13.74 -12.50 -17.07
CA VAL A 294 -14.08 -13.83 -17.60
C VAL A 294 -12.95 -14.82 -17.38
N ASN A 295 -11.70 -14.43 -17.65
CA ASN A 295 -10.55 -15.31 -17.50
C ASN A 295 -10.29 -15.75 -16.05
N HIS A 296 -10.72 -14.92 -15.08
CA HIS A 296 -10.50 -15.18 -13.66
C HIS A 296 -11.75 -15.59 -12.89
N ILE A 297 -12.82 -16.00 -13.60
CA ILE A 297 -14.09 -16.36 -12.98
C ILE A 297 -13.93 -17.47 -11.93
N SER A 298 -13.08 -18.46 -12.16
CA SER A 298 -12.82 -19.55 -11.23
C SER A 298 -12.18 -19.08 -9.91
N ARG A 299 -11.33 -18.07 -9.95
CA ARG A 299 -10.75 -17.44 -8.74
C ARG A 299 -11.78 -16.56 -8.04
N LEU A 300 -12.56 -15.81 -8.80
CA LEU A 300 -13.62 -14.98 -8.28
C LEU A 300 -14.69 -15.81 -7.57
N ASP A 301 -14.99 -17.01 -8.09
CA ASP A 301 -15.97 -17.91 -7.48
C ASP A 301 -15.57 -18.43 -6.10
N LEU A 302 -14.27 -18.41 -5.73
CA LEU A 302 -13.83 -18.75 -4.38
C LEU A 302 -14.48 -17.87 -3.30
N ASN A 303 -14.84 -16.64 -3.62
CA ASN A 303 -15.57 -15.76 -2.71
C ASN A 303 -16.95 -16.32 -2.33
N THR A 304 -17.55 -17.17 -3.17
CA THR A 304 -18.86 -17.77 -2.92
C THR A 304 -18.83 -18.86 -1.85
N LEU A 305 -17.64 -19.30 -1.43
CA LEU A 305 -17.45 -20.28 -0.36
C LEU A 305 -17.73 -19.71 1.05
N VAL A 306 -17.86 -18.38 1.17
CA VAL A 306 -18.17 -17.73 2.44
C VAL A 306 -19.60 -17.20 2.44
N PRO A 307 -20.24 -17.03 3.62
CA PRO A 307 -21.56 -16.43 3.70
C PRO A 307 -21.59 -15.04 3.04
N GLN A 308 -22.61 -14.78 2.22
CA GLN A 308 -22.81 -13.53 1.46
C GLN A 308 -21.70 -13.23 0.42
N GLY A 309 -20.76 -14.14 0.21
CA GLY A 309 -19.64 -13.92 -0.73
C GLY A 309 -20.10 -13.78 -2.17
N ARG A 310 -21.20 -14.47 -2.56
CA ARG A 310 -21.78 -14.34 -3.91
C ARG A 310 -22.33 -12.92 -4.15
N GLU A 311 -23.14 -12.42 -3.25
CA GLU A 311 -23.75 -11.08 -3.35
C GLU A 311 -22.66 -10.00 -3.36
N GLU A 312 -21.65 -10.20 -2.53
CA GLU A 312 -20.49 -9.29 -2.48
C GLU A 312 -19.72 -9.31 -3.81
N LEU A 313 -19.45 -10.50 -4.37
CA LEU A 313 -18.75 -10.63 -5.65
C LEU A 313 -19.57 -10.02 -6.80
N ASP A 314 -20.87 -10.29 -6.89
CA ASP A 314 -21.74 -9.72 -7.90
C ASP A 314 -21.74 -8.19 -7.79
N ARG A 315 -21.75 -7.66 -6.57
CA ARG A 315 -21.67 -6.21 -6.36
C ARG A 315 -20.32 -5.63 -6.82
N VAL A 316 -19.21 -6.30 -6.54
CA VAL A 316 -17.88 -5.88 -7.03
C VAL A 316 -17.87 -5.85 -8.56
N ARG A 317 -18.35 -6.91 -9.21
CA ARG A 317 -18.39 -7.02 -10.67
C ARG A 317 -19.26 -5.91 -11.29
N GLN A 318 -20.44 -5.65 -10.71
CA GLN A 318 -21.32 -4.55 -11.14
C GLN A 318 -20.62 -3.19 -11.05
N LEU A 319 -19.98 -2.89 -9.89
CA LEU A 319 -19.26 -1.64 -9.69
C LEU A 319 -18.12 -1.45 -10.70
N VAL A 320 -17.37 -2.52 -10.96
CA VAL A 320 -16.29 -2.49 -11.95
C VAL A 320 -16.85 -2.21 -13.34
N LEU A 321 -17.89 -2.92 -13.81
CA LEU A 321 -18.46 -2.68 -15.14
C LEU A 321 -19.09 -1.29 -15.27
N GLN A 322 -19.84 -0.83 -14.28
CA GLN A 322 -20.41 0.51 -14.25
C GLN A 322 -19.34 1.61 -14.39
N ALA A 323 -18.15 1.39 -13.81
CA ALA A 323 -17.05 2.33 -13.94
C ALA A 323 -16.59 2.52 -15.41
N TRP A 324 -16.82 1.54 -16.29
CA TRP A 324 -16.54 1.62 -17.74
C TRP A 324 -17.78 1.89 -18.59
N GLY A 325 -18.92 2.21 -17.96
CA GLY A 325 -20.14 2.56 -18.65
C GLY A 325 -20.96 1.36 -19.15
N ASP A 326 -20.64 0.15 -18.69
CA ASP A 326 -21.36 -1.05 -19.07
C ASP A 326 -22.61 -1.26 -18.20
N ALA A 327 -23.65 -1.84 -18.78
CA ALA A 327 -24.82 -2.25 -18.02
C ALA A 327 -24.52 -3.47 -17.14
N ALA A 328 -25.12 -3.51 -15.95
CA ALA A 328 -24.98 -4.63 -15.05
C ALA A 328 -25.53 -5.97 -15.63
N ASP A 329 -26.43 -5.86 -16.61
CA ASP A 329 -27.07 -7.00 -17.28
C ASP A 329 -26.14 -7.77 -18.24
N ASP A 330 -24.98 -7.17 -18.61
CA ASP A 330 -23.96 -7.83 -19.45
C ASP A 330 -23.08 -8.83 -18.67
N LEU A 331 -23.31 -8.98 -17.38
CA LEU A 331 -22.56 -9.93 -16.56
C LEU A 331 -23.06 -11.37 -16.78
N ALA A 332 -22.18 -12.23 -17.28
CA ALA A 332 -22.41 -13.65 -17.18
C ALA A 332 -22.67 -14.00 -15.69
N PRO A 333 -23.73 -14.79 -15.37
CA PRO A 333 -23.99 -15.18 -13.99
C PRO A 333 -22.78 -15.91 -13.40
N VAL A 334 -22.47 -15.63 -12.15
CA VAL A 334 -21.52 -16.44 -11.40
C VAL A 334 -22.15 -17.83 -11.30
N CYS A 335 -21.58 -18.83 -11.96
CA CYS A 335 -21.98 -20.20 -11.80
C CYS A 335 -21.86 -20.61 -10.32
N GLY A 336 -22.66 -21.55 -9.85
CA GLY A 336 -22.56 -22.06 -8.47
C GLY A 336 -21.15 -22.56 -8.15
N PRO A 337 -20.85 -22.88 -6.88
CA PRO A 337 -19.53 -23.32 -6.48
C PRO A 337 -19.04 -24.43 -7.40
N LEU A 338 -17.79 -24.29 -7.87
CA LEU A 338 -17.14 -25.27 -8.77
C LEU A 338 -16.91 -26.62 -8.09
N PHE A 339 -17.05 -26.66 -6.77
CA PHE A 339 -16.87 -27.84 -5.96
C PHE A 339 -18.20 -28.14 -5.25
N VAL A 340 -18.82 -29.25 -5.60
CA VAL A 340 -19.98 -29.80 -4.93
C VAL A 340 -19.52 -30.96 -4.05
#